data_675f35686ebd2961d21996d83dd85653
#
_entry.id   675f35686ebd2961d21996d83dd85653
#
_cell.length_a   1.000
_cell.length_b   1.000
_cell.length_c   1.000
_cell.angle_alpha   90.00
_cell.angle_beta   90.00
_cell.angle_gamma   90.00
#
_symmetry.space_group_name_H-M   'P 1'
#
loop_
_entity.id
_entity.type
_entity.pdbx_description
1 polymer ?
#
loop_
_entity_poly.entity_id
_entity_poly.type
_entity_poly.pdbx_seq_one_letter_code
_entity_poly.pdbx_strand_id
1 'polypeptide(L)'
;MRSDLSQNNIDRVKLYAADQLTRGLPTACLTYRTSDEAITGLPEVWRVVDPKMPTEDEGARDAWFGRAMPKLAPFGAIVLDPTVGLEPVGSPATPQHALRSEVTHLLDTGAVRVVCFQAVRSWQARPESPQEFIDKQCTAFGDNAPRMMLLHLGPASLIVFSGKNFPDAGKMRARAERALFAAERGRGKYAPGIYTPEAQAEEWAETY
;
A
#
# COMPACT_ATOMS: atom_id res chain seq x y z
N MET A 1 9.82 16.46 22.96
CA MET A 1 9.52 17.42 21.87
C MET A 1 10.21 17.16 20.52
N ARG A 2 11.09 16.14 20.38
CA ARG A 2 11.74 15.77 19.09
C ARG A 2 11.04 14.59 18.35
N SER A 3 10.12 13.89 18.97
CA SER A 3 9.40 12.75 18.35
C SER A 3 8.32 13.16 17.34
N ASP A 4 7.64 14.27 17.59
CA ASP A 4 6.48 14.68 16.80
C ASP A 4 6.85 15.20 15.40
N LEU A 5 8.02 15.82 15.25
CA LEU A 5 8.51 16.34 13.96
C LEU A 5 8.96 15.19 13.01
N SER A 6 9.49 14.10 13.56
CA SER A 6 9.93 12.96 12.76
C SER A 6 8.75 12.15 12.21
N GLN A 7 7.69 11.97 13.00
CA GLN A 7 6.48 11.27 12.59
C GLN A 7 5.74 12.05 11.49
N ASN A 8 5.58 13.36 11.67
CA ASN A 8 4.97 14.25 10.67
C ASN A 8 5.70 14.22 9.31
N ASN A 9 7.04 14.09 9.31
CA ASN A 9 7.81 13.99 8.07
C ASN A 9 7.60 12.64 7.36
N ILE A 10 7.54 11.54 8.12
CA ILE A 10 7.29 10.20 7.57
C ILE A 10 5.92 10.16 6.91
N ASP A 11 4.89 10.68 7.59
CA ASP A 11 3.54 10.70 7.06
C ASP A 11 3.42 11.57 5.80
N ARG A 12 4.08 12.73 5.77
CA ARG A 12 4.13 13.57 4.56
C ARG A 12 4.77 12.85 3.37
N VAL A 13 5.89 12.16 3.58
CA VAL A 13 6.57 11.40 2.52
C VAL A 13 5.67 10.28 2.00
N LYS A 14 5.02 9.52 2.88
CA LYS A 14 4.06 8.46 2.53
C LYS A 14 2.91 9.01 1.69
N LEU A 15 2.28 10.07 2.17
CA LEU A 15 1.11 10.67 1.53
C LEU A 15 1.47 11.28 0.18
N TYR A 16 2.61 11.97 0.08
CA TYR A 16 3.10 12.48 -1.20
C TYR A 16 3.35 11.36 -2.20
N ALA A 17 4.01 10.29 -1.78
CA ALA A 17 4.27 9.15 -2.66
C ALA A 17 2.96 8.47 -3.12
N ALA A 18 2.01 8.25 -2.20
CA ALA A 18 0.72 7.70 -2.55
C ALA A 18 -0.07 8.60 -3.51
N ASP A 19 -0.03 9.94 -3.33
CA ASP A 19 -0.63 10.90 -4.25
C ASP A 19 -0.01 10.81 -5.65
N GLN A 20 1.33 10.73 -5.76
CA GLN A 20 1.99 10.53 -7.06
C GLN A 20 1.57 9.21 -7.72
N LEU A 21 1.47 8.13 -6.94
CA LEU A 21 1.09 6.81 -7.43
C LEU A 21 -0.38 6.72 -7.86
N THR A 22 -1.27 7.48 -7.23
CA THR A 22 -2.71 7.51 -7.55
C THR A 22 -3.12 8.63 -8.51
N ARG A 23 -2.17 9.48 -8.91
CA ARG A 23 -2.41 10.69 -9.69
C ARG A 23 -3.21 10.44 -10.97
N GLY A 24 -4.26 11.25 -11.16
CA GLY A 24 -5.16 11.16 -12.32
C GLY A 24 -6.28 10.14 -12.16
N LEU A 25 -6.42 9.52 -10.98
CA LEU A 25 -7.54 8.66 -10.63
C LEU A 25 -8.30 9.26 -9.47
N PRO A 26 -9.65 9.21 -9.48
CA PRO A 26 -10.43 9.45 -8.26
C PRO A 26 -9.94 8.50 -7.18
N THR A 27 -9.56 9.03 -6.02
CA THR A 27 -8.88 8.26 -4.97
C THR A 27 -9.68 8.25 -3.68
N ALA A 28 -9.83 7.07 -3.08
CA ALA A 28 -10.32 6.91 -1.73
C ALA A 28 -9.24 6.31 -0.82
N CYS A 29 -9.29 6.64 0.46
CA CYS A 29 -8.44 6.06 1.50
C CYS A 29 -9.32 5.27 2.47
N LEU A 30 -9.02 3.97 2.62
CA LEU A 30 -9.60 3.10 3.64
C LEU A 30 -8.61 2.95 4.79
N THR A 31 -9.05 3.30 5.98
CA THR A 31 -8.21 3.26 7.18
C THR A 31 -8.57 2.08 8.06
N TYR A 32 -7.54 1.45 8.62
CA TYR A 32 -7.66 0.28 9.51
C TYR A 32 -7.58 0.71 10.97
N ARG A 33 -8.50 1.60 11.35
CA ARG A 33 -8.46 2.23 12.69
C ARG A 33 -9.37 1.51 13.66
N THR A 34 -8.86 1.34 14.86
CA THR A 34 -9.61 0.86 16.01
C THR A 34 -10.00 2.00 16.98
N SER A 35 -9.40 3.18 16.80
CA SER A 35 -9.63 4.39 17.60
C SER A 35 -10.41 5.46 16.83
N ASP A 36 -11.01 6.40 17.55
CA ASP A 36 -11.76 7.52 16.98
C ASP A 36 -10.89 8.75 16.66
N GLU A 37 -9.55 8.60 16.63
CA GLU A 37 -8.63 9.69 16.29
C GLU A 37 -8.79 10.11 14.83
N ALA A 38 -8.94 11.39 14.57
CA ALA A 38 -9.07 11.93 13.22
C ALA A 38 -7.77 11.77 12.42
N ILE A 39 -7.89 11.37 11.15
CA ILE A 39 -6.76 11.38 10.23
C ILE A 39 -6.48 12.82 9.85
N THR A 40 -5.24 13.24 10.02
CA THR A 40 -4.79 14.58 9.63
C THR A 40 -3.81 14.48 8.46
N GLY A 41 -3.83 15.51 7.60
CA GLY A 41 -2.83 15.67 6.55
C GLY A 41 -3.06 14.86 5.27
N LEU A 42 -4.20 14.17 5.13
CA LEU A 42 -4.57 13.55 3.86
C LEU A 42 -4.81 14.60 2.78
N PRO A 43 -4.52 14.31 1.50
CA PRO A 43 -4.87 15.17 0.40
C PRO A 43 -6.38 15.46 0.40
N GLU A 44 -6.77 16.73 0.28
CA GLU A 44 -8.19 17.16 0.28
C GLU A 44 -9.02 16.50 -0.82
N VAL A 45 -8.37 16.09 -1.91
CA VAL A 45 -9.01 15.43 -3.05
C VAL A 45 -9.33 13.95 -2.80
N TRP A 46 -8.85 13.39 -1.69
CA TRP A 46 -9.10 12.00 -1.34
C TRP A 46 -10.38 11.86 -0.51
N ARG A 47 -11.20 10.88 -0.87
CA ARG A 47 -12.35 10.49 -0.04
C ARG A 47 -11.88 9.55 1.07
N VAL A 48 -12.00 9.97 2.30
CA VAL A 48 -11.76 9.08 3.45
C VAL A 48 -12.97 8.19 3.66
N VAL A 49 -12.72 6.89 3.69
CA VAL A 49 -13.68 5.86 4.10
C VAL A 49 -13.15 5.28 5.40
N ASP A 50 -13.74 5.70 6.50
CA ASP A 50 -13.29 5.38 7.85
C ASP A 50 -14.42 4.69 8.66
N PRO A 51 -14.82 3.48 8.28
CA PRO A 51 -15.62 2.68 9.18
C PRO A 51 -14.71 2.14 10.28
N LYS A 52 -15.05 2.36 11.54
CA LYS A 52 -14.31 1.82 12.67
C LYS A 52 -14.17 0.30 12.54
N MET A 53 -12.93 -0.17 12.50
CA MET A 53 -12.65 -1.59 12.31
C MET A 53 -12.86 -2.35 13.63
N PRO A 54 -13.52 -3.50 13.62
CA PRO A 54 -13.65 -4.36 14.80
C PRO A 54 -12.29 -4.97 15.18
N THR A 55 -12.07 -5.17 16.47
CA THR A 55 -10.79 -5.65 17.01
C THR A 55 -10.73 -7.16 17.25
N GLU A 56 -11.84 -7.87 17.26
CA GLU A 56 -11.89 -9.16 17.96
C GLU A 56 -12.49 -10.34 17.18
N ASP A 57 -13.01 -10.15 15.95
CA ASP A 57 -13.71 -11.23 15.25
C ASP A 57 -13.47 -11.17 13.74
N GLU A 58 -13.07 -12.29 13.13
CA GLU A 58 -12.85 -12.42 11.69
C GLU A 58 -14.14 -12.16 10.89
N GLY A 59 -15.27 -12.69 11.33
CA GLY A 59 -16.58 -12.42 10.73
C GLY A 59 -17.00 -10.95 10.82
N ALA A 60 -16.62 -10.28 11.90
CA ALA A 60 -16.84 -8.84 12.06
C ALA A 60 -15.97 -8.03 11.10
N ARG A 61 -14.77 -8.53 10.75
CA ARG A 61 -13.90 -7.91 9.74
C ARG A 61 -14.50 -7.98 8.34
N ASP A 62 -14.99 -9.14 7.93
CA ASP A 62 -15.64 -9.31 6.62
C ASP A 62 -16.86 -8.39 6.50
N ALA A 63 -17.68 -8.32 7.55
CA ALA A 63 -18.81 -7.41 7.59
C ALA A 63 -18.38 -5.93 7.55
N TRP A 64 -17.28 -5.56 8.19
CA TRP A 64 -16.71 -4.21 8.14
C TRP A 64 -16.24 -3.87 6.72
N PHE A 65 -15.45 -4.75 6.11
CA PHE A 65 -14.97 -4.56 4.75
C PHE A 65 -16.12 -4.49 3.75
N GLY A 66 -17.12 -5.38 3.88
CA GLY A 66 -18.34 -5.36 3.08
C GLY A 66 -19.12 -4.04 3.16
N ARG A 67 -19.14 -3.37 4.33
CA ARG A 67 -19.75 -2.03 4.47
C ARG A 67 -18.91 -0.91 3.83
N ALA A 68 -17.60 -1.09 3.73
CA ALA A 68 -16.72 -0.13 3.07
C ALA A 68 -16.83 -0.20 1.54
N MET A 69 -17.02 -1.40 0.98
CA MET A 69 -17.01 -1.65 -0.47
C MET A 69 -17.92 -0.75 -1.31
N PRO A 70 -19.21 -0.53 -0.97
CA PRO A 70 -20.06 0.39 -1.75
C PRO A 70 -19.56 1.82 -1.78
N LYS A 71 -18.80 2.23 -0.76
CA LYS A 71 -18.21 3.57 -0.66
C LYS A 71 -16.91 3.68 -1.44
N LEU A 72 -16.22 2.56 -1.66
CA LEU A 72 -14.95 2.47 -2.40
C LEU A 72 -15.16 2.27 -3.90
N ALA A 73 -16.23 1.56 -4.30
CA ALA A 73 -16.52 1.19 -5.68
C ALA A 73 -16.46 2.34 -6.72
N PRO A 74 -16.83 3.60 -6.40
CA PRO A 74 -16.74 4.70 -7.37
C PRO A 74 -15.31 5.16 -7.68
N PHE A 75 -14.29 4.67 -6.96
CA PHE A 75 -12.93 5.18 -7.03
C PHE A 75 -12.02 4.26 -7.85
N GLY A 76 -11.25 4.86 -8.75
CA GLY A 76 -10.26 4.14 -9.57
C GLY A 76 -8.99 3.76 -8.81
N ALA A 77 -8.68 4.48 -7.73
CA ALA A 77 -7.55 4.18 -6.86
C ALA A 77 -7.99 4.09 -5.41
N ILE A 78 -7.51 3.07 -4.71
CA ILE A 78 -7.77 2.86 -3.28
C ILE A 78 -6.45 2.84 -2.53
N VAL A 79 -6.33 3.70 -1.53
CA VAL A 79 -5.21 3.69 -0.59
C VAL A 79 -5.65 2.96 0.67
N LEU A 80 -4.94 1.90 1.00
CA LEU A 80 -5.11 1.16 2.25
C LEU A 80 -4.09 1.69 3.27
N ASP A 81 -4.57 2.15 4.42
CA ASP A 81 -3.73 2.68 5.50
C ASP A 81 -3.81 1.77 6.75
N PRO A 82 -3.28 0.53 6.67
CA PRO A 82 -3.16 -0.35 7.82
C PRO A 82 -2.05 0.12 8.75
N THR A 83 -2.19 -0.15 10.04
CA THR A 83 -1.17 0.22 11.05
C THR A 83 0.16 -0.50 10.83
N VAL A 84 0.12 -1.73 10.33
CA VAL A 84 1.32 -2.60 10.18
C VAL A 84 1.70 -2.81 8.72
N GLY A 85 0.73 -2.87 7.82
CA GLY A 85 0.96 -3.12 6.39
C GLY A 85 0.16 -4.31 5.87
N LEU A 86 0.61 -4.89 4.76
CA LEU A 86 0.02 -6.11 4.22
C LEU A 86 0.28 -7.30 5.14
N GLU A 87 -0.64 -8.24 5.18
CA GLU A 87 -0.52 -9.45 5.99
C GLU A 87 0.78 -10.21 5.70
N PRO A 88 1.43 -10.75 6.73
CA PRO A 88 2.69 -11.48 6.58
C PRO A 88 2.47 -12.82 5.84
N VAL A 89 3.50 -13.32 5.19
CA VAL A 89 3.52 -14.67 4.62
C VAL A 89 4.00 -15.64 5.71
N GLY A 90 3.25 -16.72 5.92
CA GLY A 90 3.62 -17.78 6.87
C GLY A 90 3.37 -17.46 8.35
N SER A 91 2.65 -16.38 8.64
CA SER A 91 2.24 -16.01 9.99
C SER A 91 0.79 -15.51 10.00
N PRO A 92 0.04 -15.65 11.08
CA PRO A 92 -1.32 -15.13 11.16
C PRO A 92 -1.38 -13.63 10.97
N ALA A 93 -2.36 -13.16 10.21
CA ALA A 93 -2.68 -11.75 10.12
C ALA A 93 -3.28 -11.26 11.45
N THR A 94 -3.06 -10.00 11.77
CA THR A 94 -3.75 -9.31 12.86
C THR A 94 -4.77 -8.32 12.29
N PRO A 95 -5.72 -7.81 13.06
CA PRO A 95 -6.66 -6.78 12.60
C PRO A 95 -5.98 -5.55 12.01
N GLN A 96 -4.73 -5.28 12.36
CA GLN A 96 -3.96 -4.13 11.92
C GLN A 96 -3.31 -4.30 10.53
N HIS A 97 -3.41 -5.49 9.91
CA HIS A 97 -2.92 -5.75 8.55
C HIS A 97 -4.05 -5.55 7.52
N ALA A 98 -3.69 -5.09 6.33
CA ALA A 98 -4.51 -5.29 5.13
C ALA A 98 -4.37 -6.76 4.67
N LEU A 99 -5.46 -7.39 4.22
CA LEU A 99 -5.43 -8.77 3.73
C LEU A 99 -5.23 -8.81 2.22
N ARG A 100 -4.57 -9.87 1.72
CA ARG A 100 -4.46 -10.13 0.27
C ARG A 100 -5.82 -10.30 -0.37
N SER A 101 -6.76 -10.96 0.32
CA SER A 101 -8.14 -11.11 -0.14
C SER A 101 -8.85 -9.78 -0.33
N GLU A 102 -8.63 -8.80 0.54
CA GLU A 102 -9.17 -7.44 0.41
C GLU A 102 -8.59 -6.73 -0.82
N VAL A 103 -7.28 -6.83 -1.04
CA VAL A 103 -6.62 -6.28 -2.24
C VAL A 103 -7.19 -6.90 -3.52
N THR A 104 -7.29 -8.24 -3.56
CA THR A 104 -7.87 -8.97 -4.71
C THR A 104 -9.30 -8.51 -4.97
N HIS A 105 -10.13 -8.47 -3.93
CA HIS A 105 -11.53 -8.06 -4.05
C HIS A 105 -11.68 -6.63 -4.58
N LEU A 106 -10.84 -5.69 -4.14
CA LEU A 106 -10.85 -4.32 -4.65
C LEU A 106 -10.49 -4.25 -6.13
N LEU A 107 -9.48 -5.01 -6.58
CA LEU A 107 -9.10 -5.06 -7.99
C LEU A 107 -10.17 -5.74 -8.84
N ASP A 108 -10.78 -6.82 -8.38
CA ASP A 108 -11.85 -7.56 -9.07
C ASP A 108 -13.13 -6.72 -9.20
N THR A 109 -13.39 -5.84 -8.25
CA THR A 109 -14.56 -4.94 -8.26
C THR A 109 -14.33 -3.63 -9.00
N GLY A 110 -13.19 -3.46 -9.67
CA GLY A 110 -12.94 -2.38 -10.62
C GLY A 110 -11.94 -1.32 -10.18
N ALA A 111 -11.30 -1.43 -9.02
CA ALA A 111 -10.18 -0.58 -8.70
C ALA A 111 -9.04 -0.82 -9.70
N VAL A 112 -8.61 0.23 -10.38
CA VAL A 112 -7.47 0.19 -11.30
C VAL A 112 -6.16 -0.01 -10.53
N ARG A 113 -6.14 0.52 -9.31
CA ARG A 113 -4.94 0.52 -8.46
C ARG A 113 -5.29 0.47 -6.98
N VAL A 114 -4.53 -0.34 -6.25
CA VAL A 114 -4.55 -0.37 -4.79
C VAL A 114 -3.13 -0.03 -4.30
N VAL A 115 -3.02 0.91 -3.38
CA VAL A 115 -1.77 1.30 -2.73
C VAL A 115 -1.88 0.98 -1.25
N CYS A 116 -1.02 0.11 -0.74
CA CYS A 116 -1.02 -0.27 0.68
C CYS A 116 0.22 0.31 1.37
N PHE A 117 0.03 1.04 2.46
CA PHE A 117 1.13 1.46 3.31
C PHE A 117 1.72 0.25 4.03
N GLN A 118 3.05 0.20 4.06
CA GLN A 118 3.82 -0.83 4.74
C GLN A 118 4.69 -0.20 5.83
N ALA A 119 4.49 -0.58 7.08
CA ALA A 119 5.27 -0.04 8.18
C ALA A 119 6.74 -0.48 8.10
N VAL A 120 7.64 0.49 8.17
CA VAL A 120 9.10 0.26 8.04
C VAL A 120 9.68 -0.40 9.30
N ARG A 121 9.09 -0.19 10.46
CA ARG A 121 9.56 -0.85 11.70
C ARG A 121 9.55 -2.38 11.59
N SER A 122 8.64 -2.94 10.80
CA SER A 122 8.61 -4.37 10.52
C SER A 122 9.82 -4.84 9.70
N TRP A 123 10.41 -3.96 8.86
CA TRP A 123 11.59 -4.29 8.03
C TRP A 123 12.89 -4.32 8.81
N GLN A 124 13.07 -3.40 9.78
CA GLN A 124 14.27 -3.36 10.60
C GLN A 124 14.41 -4.60 11.52
N ALA A 125 13.28 -5.20 11.88
CA ALA A 125 13.21 -6.40 12.69
C ALA A 125 13.26 -7.70 11.85
N ARG A 126 13.12 -7.61 10.50
CA ARG A 126 13.12 -8.77 9.60
C ARG A 126 14.48 -9.02 9.01
N PRO A 127 14.89 -10.29 8.83
CA PRO A 127 16.11 -10.64 8.11
C PRO A 127 16.01 -10.41 6.60
N GLU A 128 14.78 -10.42 6.03
CA GLU A 128 14.54 -10.34 4.60
C GLU A 128 14.74 -8.94 4.01
N SER A 129 15.24 -8.91 2.78
CA SER A 129 15.39 -7.69 1.99
C SER A 129 14.03 -7.23 1.39
N PRO A 130 13.93 -5.97 0.90
CA PRO A 130 12.75 -5.51 0.16
C PRO A 130 12.41 -6.38 -1.05
N GLN A 131 13.42 -6.91 -1.76
CA GLN A 131 13.21 -7.81 -2.91
C GLN A 131 12.61 -9.13 -2.46
N GLU A 132 13.23 -9.81 -1.49
CA GLU A 132 12.71 -11.07 -0.94
C GLU A 132 11.28 -10.94 -0.40
N PHE A 133 10.95 -9.78 0.20
CA PHE A 133 9.60 -9.53 0.68
C PHE A 133 8.59 -9.46 -0.47
N ILE A 134 8.86 -8.66 -1.53
CA ILE A 134 7.91 -8.52 -2.62
C ILE A 134 7.75 -9.82 -3.41
N ASP A 135 8.81 -10.62 -3.54
CA ASP A 135 8.77 -11.94 -4.17
C ASP A 135 7.91 -12.92 -3.37
N LYS A 136 8.07 -12.95 -2.05
CA LYS A 136 7.23 -13.76 -1.15
C LYS A 136 5.76 -13.35 -1.21
N GLN A 137 5.49 -12.05 -1.22
CA GLN A 137 4.11 -11.55 -1.33
C GLN A 137 3.51 -11.95 -2.67
N CYS A 138 4.24 -11.83 -3.78
CA CYS A 138 3.78 -12.26 -5.10
C CYS A 138 3.45 -13.76 -5.12
N THR A 139 4.35 -14.59 -4.60
CA THR A 139 4.13 -16.02 -4.47
C THR A 139 2.89 -16.36 -3.63
N ALA A 140 2.65 -15.61 -2.55
CA ALA A 140 1.50 -15.83 -1.67
C ALA A 140 0.15 -15.45 -2.29
N PHE A 141 0.12 -14.60 -3.33
CA PHE A 141 -1.08 -14.37 -4.14
C PHE A 141 -1.36 -15.51 -5.14
N GLY A 142 -0.36 -16.37 -5.43
CA GLY A 142 -0.47 -17.50 -6.36
C GLY A 142 -0.60 -17.06 -7.82
N ASP A 143 -1.20 -17.93 -8.67
CA ASP A 143 -1.31 -17.74 -10.12
C ASP A 143 -2.09 -16.48 -10.54
N ASN A 144 -2.91 -15.96 -9.65
CA ASN A 144 -3.71 -14.75 -9.86
C ASN A 144 -3.08 -13.51 -9.24
N ALA A 145 -1.77 -13.54 -8.92
CA ALA A 145 -1.09 -12.39 -8.37
C ALA A 145 -1.34 -11.14 -9.23
N PRO A 146 -1.77 -10.02 -8.63
CA PRO A 146 -1.83 -8.75 -9.33
C PRO A 146 -0.41 -8.31 -9.71
N ARG A 147 -0.27 -7.38 -10.65
CA ARG A 147 1.02 -6.71 -10.83
C ARG A 147 1.38 -5.95 -9.57
N MET A 148 2.59 -6.16 -9.09
CA MET A 148 3.04 -5.63 -7.81
C MET A 148 4.32 -4.82 -7.95
N MET A 149 4.42 -3.77 -7.15
CA MET A 149 5.63 -2.98 -7.01
C MET A 149 5.76 -2.51 -5.56
N LEU A 150 6.93 -2.67 -4.97
CA LEU A 150 7.27 -2.09 -3.68
C LEU A 150 8.10 -0.82 -3.89
N LEU A 151 7.61 0.30 -3.40
CA LEU A 151 8.33 1.55 -3.31
C LEU A 151 8.86 1.72 -1.88
N HIS A 152 10.17 1.57 -1.69
CA HIS A 152 10.84 1.78 -0.41
C HIS A 152 11.46 3.16 -0.37
N LEU A 153 11.00 4.01 0.54
CA LEU A 153 11.41 5.42 0.65
C LEU A 153 12.42 5.67 1.79
N GLY A 154 12.92 4.60 2.40
CA GLY A 154 13.74 4.67 3.60
C GLY A 154 12.90 4.67 4.88
N PRO A 155 12.23 5.78 5.26
CA PRO A 155 11.41 5.81 6.48
C PRO A 155 10.02 5.21 6.30
N ALA A 156 9.58 4.98 5.07
CA ALA A 156 8.27 4.44 4.72
C ALA A 156 8.37 3.51 3.52
N SER A 157 7.39 2.64 3.35
CA SER A 157 7.23 1.82 2.15
C SER A 157 5.77 1.77 1.73
N LEU A 158 5.55 1.60 0.43
CA LEU A 158 4.25 1.41 -0.17
C LEU A 158 4.29 0.22 -1.10
N ILE A 159 3.27 -0.63 -1.04
CA ILE A 159 3.06 -1.69 -2.03
C ILE A 159 1.98 -1.19 -2.97
N VAL A 160 2.26 -1.22 -4.26
CA VAL A 160 1.30 -0.87 -5.31
C VAL A 160 0.85 -2.15 -5.97
N PHE A 161 -0.45 -2.29 -6.11
CA PHE A 161 -1.10 -3.38 -6.83
C PHE A 161 -1.90 -2.80 -7.98
N SER A 162 -1.86 -3.48 -9.12
CA SER A 162 -2.71 -3.15 -10.28
C SER A 162 -3.23 -4.41 -10.93
N GLY A 163 -4.42 -4.32 -11.56
CA GLY A 163 -4.98 -5.44 -12.30
C GLY A 163 -4.07 -5.87 -13.46
N LYS A 164 -4.19 -7.14 -13.88
CA LYS A 164 -3.36 -7.73 -14.95
C LYS A 164 -3.43 -6.95 -16.28
N ASN A 165 -4.53 -6.28 -16.55
CA ASN A 165 -4.74 -5.53 -17.80
C ASN A 165 -4.35 -4.06 -17.70
N PHE A 166 -3.48 -3.69 -16.78
CA PHE A 166 -3.09 -2.30 -16.57
C PHE A 166 -2.08 -1.85 -17.63
N PRO A 167 -2.45 -0.96 -18.57
CA PRO A 167 -1.64 -0.61 -19.72
C PRO A 167 -0.48 0.36 -19.41
N ASP A 168 -0.32 0.79 -18.16
CA ASP A 168 0.51 1.93 -17.76
C ASP A 168 1.66 1.59 -16.80
N ALA A 169 2.26 0.41 -16.92
CA ALA A 169 3.38 -0.01 -16.05
C ALA A 169 4.55 1.02 -16.10
N GLY A 170 4.93 1.52 -17.28
CA GLY A 170 5.98 2.53 -17.42
C GLY A 170 5.62 3.87 -16.79
N LYS A 171 4.37 4.33 -16.94
CA LYS A 171 3.92 5.54 -16.24
C LYS A 171 3.92 5.35 -14.73
N MET A 172 3.61 4.14 -14.26
CA MET A 172 3.66 3.82 -12.83
C MET A 172 5.08 3.89 -12.31
N ARG A 173 6.03 3.29 -13.01
CA ARG A 173 7.44 3.34 -12.65
C ARG A 173 7.96 4.78 -12.63
N ALA A 174 7.67 5.57 -13.65
CA ALA A 174 8.05 7.00 -13.69
C ALA A 174 7.43 7.82 -12.53
N ARG A 175 6.24 7.46 -12.06
CA ARG A 175 5.62 8.08 -10.88
C ARG A 175 6.32 7.66 -9.60
N ALA A 176 6.66 6.38 -9.48
CA ALA A 176 7.41 5.85 -8.34
C ALA A 176 8.82 6.48 -8.26
N GLU A 177 9.49 6.66 -9.40
CA GLU A 177 10.80 7.34 -9.48
C GLU A 177 10.70 8.80 -9.02
N ARG A 178 9.66 9.54 -9.42
CA ARG A 178 9.42 10.90 -8.92
C ARG A 178 9.16 10.93 -7.42
N ALA A 179 8.39 9.99 -6.91
CA ALA A 179 8.14 9.88 -5.48
C ALA A 179 9.43 9.55 -4.71
N LEU A 180 10.25 8.65 -5.25
CA LEU A 180 11.54 8.28 -4.69
C LEU A 180 12.54 9.46 -4.67
N PHE A 181 12.57 10.23 -5.76
CA PHE A 181 13.44 11.42 -5.85
C PHE A 181 13.07 12.51 -4.84
N ALA A 182 11.77 12.67 -4.58
CA ALA A 182 11.28 13.64 -3.60
C ALA A 182 11.43 13.17 -2.14
N ALA A 183 11.63 11.85 -1.91
CA ALA A 183 11.92 11.35 -0.59
C ALA A 183 13.34 11.76 -0.19
N GLU A 184 13.48 12.46 0.94
CA GLU A 184 14.78 12.70 1.53
C GLU A 184 15.49 11.37 1.75
N ARG A 185 16.82 11.31 1.51
CA ARG A 185 17.62 10.10 1.70
C ARG A 185 17.55 9.67 3.18
N GLY A 186 16.57 8.84 3.49
CA GLY A 186 16.37 8.30 4.82
C GLY A 186 17.54 7.39 5.20
N ARG A 187 17.93 7.43 6.49
CA ARG A 187 18.87 6.46 7.07
C ARG A 187 18.09 5.20 7.42
N GLY A 188 18.12 4.21 6.55
CA GLY A 188 17.52 2.90 6.80
C GLY A 188 18.52 1.77 6.57
N LYS A 189 18.18 0.54 6.99
CA LYS A 189 18.97 -0.68 6.75
C LYS A 189 19.10 -0.95 5.25
N TYR A 190 18.07 -0.62 4.47
CA TYR A 190 18.04 -0.80 3.03
C TYR A 190 17.99 0.55 2.33
N ALA A 191 18.63 0.63 1.17
CA ALA A 191 18.57 1.82 0.34
C ALA A 191 17.16 2.06 -0.20
N PRO A 192 16.71 3.33 -0.30
CA PRO A 192 15.49 3.65 -1.03
C PRO A 192 15.53 3.09 -2.45
N GLY A 193 14.40 2.54 -2.92
CA GLY A 193 14.38 1.90 -4.24
C GLY A 193 12.97 1.43 -4.64
N ILE A 194 12.89 0.97 -5.88
CA ILE A 194 11.70 0.37 -6.48
C ILE A 194 12.03 -1.10 -6.70
N TYR A 195 11.19 -1.99 -6.17
CA TYR A 195 11.35 -3.42 -6.25
C TYR A 195 10.09 -4.03 -6.88
N THR A 196 10.29 -4.86 -7.89
CA THR A 196 9.22 -5.63 -8.54
C THR A 196 9.49 -7.12 -8.35
N PRO A 197 8.45 -7.97 -8.24
CA PRO A 197 8.66 -9.41 -8.14
C PRO A 197 9.48 -9.92 -9.33
N GLU A 198 10.43 -10.82 -9.09
CA GLU A 198 11.24 -11.43 -10.16
C GLU A 198 10.36 -12.12 -11.20
N ALA A 199 9.30 -12.81 -10.74
CA ALA A 199 8.32 -13.46 -11.62
C ALA A 199 7.53 -12.49 -12.54
N GLN A 200 7.57 -11.18 -12.25
CA GLN A 200 6.88 -10.13 -13.03
C GLN A 200 7.87 -9.16 -13.70
N ALA A 201 9.17 -9.44 -13.66
CA ALA A 201 10.20 -8.50 -14.15
C ALA A 201 10.02 -8.14 -15.63
N GLU A 202 9.69 -9.11 -16.48
CA GLU A 202 9.44 -8.89 -17.91
C GLU A 202 8.25 -7.97 -18.16
N GLU A 203 7.15 -8.13 -17.39
CA GLU A 203 5.95 -7.31 -17.52
C GLU A 203 6.21 -5.83 -17.19
N TRP A 204 7.21 -5.57 -16.35
CA TRP A 204 7.65 -4.22 -15.99
C TRP A 204 8.70 -3.66 -16.95
N ALA A 205 9.38 -4.52 -17.73
CA ALA A 205 10.39 -4.13 -18.71
C ALA A 205 9.81 -3.74 -20.08
N GLU A 206 8.69 -4.33 -20.49
CA GLU A 206 8.10 -4.14 -21.85
C GLU A 206 7.49 -2.74 -22.08
N THR A 207 7.62 -1.82 -21.15
CA THR A 207 6.92 -0.52 -21.17
C THR A 207 7.83 0.67 -21.46
N TYR A 208 8.99 0.45 -22.11
CA TYR A 208 9.92 1.50 -22.57
C TYR A 208 9.91 1.67 -24.07
#